data_900a119e86ed589defdacb01a1c53b75
#
_entry.id   900a119e86ed589defdacb01a1c53b75
#
_cell.length_a   1.000
_cell.length_b   1.000
_cell.length_c   1.000
_cell.angle_alpha   90.00
_cell.angle_beta   90.00
_cell.angle_gamma   90.00
#
_symmetry.space_group_name_H-M   'P 1'
#
loop_
_entity.id
_entity.type
_entity.pdbx_description
1 polymer ?
#
loop_
_entity_poly.entity_id
_entity_poly.type
_entity_poly.pdbx_seq_one_letter_code
_entity_poly.pdbx_strand_id
1 'polypeptide(L)'
;RLHAVRRLRHCHLPDALDSLRPMTAALLLSGGMDSISIAWWKHPDIAITIDYGQLPAAAEITASQAICRRLRIPHHVLQVDCHSLGSGDMACLEPNALAPATDWWPYRNQLLITLAAMKAVTLEVRQLWLGTVASDASHRDGTPNFLSAMSALLAVQEGGLRGCEFFSSAPQSARPAAGTSLWRSMRNAC
;
A
#
# COMPACT_ATOMS: atom_id res chain seq x y z
N ARG A 1 42.61 31.76 4.42
CA ARG A 1 42.87 30.35 4.01
C ARG A 1 41.71 29.52 4.51
N LEU A 2 40.75 29.26 3.63
CA LEU A 2 39.59 28.39 3.90
C LEU A 2 39.97 26.95 3.56
N HIS A 3 39.92 26.08 4.53
CA HIS A 3 39.99 24.64 4.32
C HIS A 3 38.63 24.14 3.89
N ALA A 4 38.48 23.76 2.63
CA ALA A 4 37.34 23.04 2.13
C ALA A 4 37.38 21.59 2.65
N VAL A 5 36.54 21.27 3.61
CA VAL A 5 36.30 19.87 4.04
C VAL A 5 35.50 19.18 2.98
N ARG A 6 36.17 18.40 2.15
CA ARG A 6 35.56 17.50 1.17
C ARG A 6 34.86 16.37 1.93
N ARG A 7 33.52 16.43 2.03
CA ARG A 7 32.74 15.29 2.51
C ARG A 7 32.90 14.14 1.49
N LEU A 8 33.61 13.12 1.91
CA LEU A 8 33.67 11.84 1.19
C LEU A 8 32.25 11.29 1.13
N ARG A 9 31.71 11.19 -0.07
CA ARG A 9 30.48 10.44 -0.32
C ARG A 9 30.80 8.98 0.02
N HIS A 10 30.18 8.45 1.06
CA HIS A 10 30.20 7.03 1.32
C HIS A 10 29.50 6.35 0.13
N CYS A 11 30.28 5.71 -0.73
CA CYS A 11 29.76 4.69 -1.62
C CYS A 11 29.24 3.56 -0.73
N HIS A 12 27.94 3.45 -0.63
CA HIS A 12 27.29 2.33 0.04
C HIS A 12 27.53 1.09 -0.79
N LEU A 13 28.59 0.35 -0.50
CA LEU A 13 28.69 -1.07 -0.90
C LEU A 13 27.56 -1.78 -0.15
N PRO A 14 26.75 -2.62 -0.82
CA PRO A 14 25.76 -3.42 -0.12
C PRO A 14 26.51 -4.33 0.86
N ASP A 15 26.36 -4.04 2.14
CA ASP A 15 26.95 -4.85 3.20
C ASP A 15 26.39 -6.28 3.10
N ALA A 16 27.27 -7.27 3.07
CA ALA A 16 26.89 -8.68 3.17
C ALA A 16 26.06 -8.99 4.44
N LEU A 17 26.15 -8.14 5.46
CA LEU A 17 25.33 -8.20 6.68
C LEU A 17 23.88 -7.73 6.47
N ASP A 18 23.59 -6.95 5.45
CA ASP A 18 22.23 -6.46 5.18
C ASP A 18 21.31 -7.60 4.65
N SER A 19 21.89 -8.67 4.12
CA SER A 19 21.18 -9.88 3.72
C SER A 19 20.69 -10.74 4.90
N LEU A 20 21.21 -10.51 6.10
CA LEU A 20 20.86 -11.25 7.33
C LEU A 20 19.83 -10.52 8.21
N ARG A 21 19.48 -9.26 7.89
CA ARG A 21 18.39 -8.56 8.58
C ARG A 21 17.05 -9.17 8.19
N PRO A 22 16.15 -9.42 9.15
CA PRO A 22 14.80 -9.85 8.82
C PRO A 22 14.15 -8.85 7.86
N MET A 23 13.49 -9.37 6.82
CA MET A 23 12.80 -8.56 5.83
C MET A 23 11.59 -7.89 6.49
N THR A 24 11.69 -6.60 6.79
CA THR A 24 10.57 -5.81 7.28
C THR A 24 9.61 -5.52 6.13
N ALA A 25 8.33 -5.83 6.34
CA ALA A 25 7.29 -5.66 5.35
C ALA A 25 6.24 -4.63 5.79
N ALA A 26 5.87 -3.71 4.91
CA ALA A 26 4.73 -2.83 5.09
C ALA A 26 3.58 -3.24 4.18
N LEU A 27 2.36 -3.24 4.72
CA LEU A 27 1.15 -3.45 3.94
C LEU A 27 0.52 -2.09 3.58
N LEU A 28 0.25 -1.87 2.29
CA LEU A 28 -0.64 -0.82 1.84
C LEU A 28 -2.08 -1.22 2.19
N LEU A 29 -2.65 -0.58 3.20
CA LEU A 29 -3.91 -0.95 3.83
C LEU A 29 -4.98 0.09 3.49
N SER A 30 -5.90 -0.26 2.61
CA SER A 30 -7.00 0.63 2.17
C SER A 30 -8.25 0.57 3.05
N GLY A 31 -8.26 -0.28 4.08
CA GLY A 31 -9.47 -0.50 4.88
C GLY A 31 -10.55 -1.37 4.20
N GLY A 32 -10.38 -1.72 2.93
CA GLY A 32 -11.22 -2.68 2.23
C GLY A 32 -10.99 -4.13 2.69
N MET A 33 -11.98 -5.00 2.45
CA MET A 33 -11.95 -6.39 2.95
C MET A 33 -10.72 -7.18 2.55
N ASP A 34 -10.21 -6.99 1.34
CA ASP A 34 -9.05 -7.74 0.84
C ASP A 34 -7.77 -7.34 1.59
N SER A 35 -7.50 -6.05 1.73
CA SER A 35 -6.34 -5.55 2.45
C SER A 35 -6.40 -5.90 3.95
N ILE A 36 -7.58 -5.85 4.55
CA ILE A 36 -7.80 -6.28 5.95
C ILE A 36 -7.56 -7.79 6.10
N SER A 37 -8.01 -8.61 5.14
CA SER A 37 -7.79 -10.05 5.16
C SER A 37 -6.30 -10.39 5.07
N ILE A 38 -5.54 -9.64 4.28
CA ILE A 38 -4.09 -9.78 4.19
C ILE A 38 -3.42 -9.36 5.49
N ALA A 39 -3.83 -8.24 6.09
CA ALA A 39 -3.32 -7.81 7.39
C ALA A 39 -3.50 -8.91 8.45
N TRP A 40 -4.68 -9.54 8.48
CA TRP A 40 -4.98 -10.64 9.38
C TRP A 40 -4.16 -11.90 9.08
N TRP A 41 -4.01 -12.25 7.82
CA TRP A 41 -3.33 -13.49 7.43
C TRP A 41 -1.81 -13.40 7.53
N LYS A 42 -1.25 -12.28 7.09
CA LYS A 42 0.21 -12.13 6.93
C LYS A 42 0.89 -11.42 8.10
N HIS A 43 0.14 -10.69 8.92
CA HIS A 43 0.69 -9.91 10.03
C HIS A 43 1.91 -9.07 9.60
N PRO A 44 1.75 -8.04 8.75
CA PRO A 44 2.85 -7.17 8.35
C PRO A 44 3.45 -6.46 9.56
N ASP A 45 4.73 -6.10 9.47
CA ASP A 45 5.41 -5.33 10.52
C ASP A 45 4.83 -3.93 10.67
N ILE A 46 4.34 -3.34 9.58
CA ILE A 46 3.82 -1.98 9.49
C ILE A 46 2.62 -1.96 8.53
N ALA A 47 1.65 -1.09 8.78
CA ALA A 47 0.58 -0.77 7.85
C ALA A 47 0.64 0.71 7.44
N ILE A 48 0.40 0.99 6.16
CA ILE A 48 0.35 2.33 5.59
C ILE A 48 -1.01 2.53 4.92
N THR A 49 -1.76 3.55 5.35
CA THR A 49 -3.00 3.99 4.70
C THR A 49 -2.78 5.36 4.08
N ILE A 50 -3.32 5.59 2.90
CA ILE A 50 -3.13 6.85 2.17
C ILE A 50 -4.49 7.51 1.95
N ASP A 51 -4.63 8.71 2.49
CA ASP A 51 -5.67 9.67 2.14
C ASP A 51 -5.12 10.53 1.01
N TYR A 52 -5.64 10.31 -0.25
CA TYR A 52 -5.24 11.07 -1.43
C TYR A 52 -6.36 12.00 -1.92
N GLY A 53 -7.40 12.25 -1.07
CA GLY A 53 -8.57 13.05 -1.38
C GLY A 53 -9.74 12.24 -1.94
N GLN A 54 -9.72 10.91 -1.81
CA GLN A 54 -10.84 10.04 -2.19
C GLN A 54 -12.01 10.20 -1.21
N LEU A 55 -13.23 10.11 -1.74
CA LEU A 55 -14.47 10.27 -0.97
C LEU A 55 -14.55 9.36 0.26
N PRO A 56 -14.19 8.06 0.21
CA PRO A 56 -14.27 7.15 1.36
C PRO A 56 -13.08 7.28 2.35
N ALA A 57 -12.15 8.23 2.20
CA ALA A 57 -10.92 8.32 2.99
C ALA A 57 -11.12 8.16 4.50
N ALA A 58 -12.08 8.88 5.07
CA ALA A 58 -12.33 8.83 6.51
C ALA A 58 -12.79 7.45 7.00
N ALA A 59 -13.64 6.77 6.23
CA ALA A 59 -14.11 5.42 6.53
C ALA A 59 -12.97 4.39 6.40
N GLU A 60 -12.18 4.50 5.34
CA GLU A 60 -11.01 3.66 5.09
C GLU A 60 -9.96 3.78 6.20
N ILE A 61 -9.65 4.99 6.63
CA ILE A 61 -8.74 5.25 7.75
C ILE A 61 -9.29 4.64 9.04
N THR A 62 -10.58 4.84 9.32
CA THR A 62 -11.23 4.31 10.53
C THR A 62 -11.15 2.78 10.58
N ALA A 63 -11.47 2.09 9.48
CA ALA A 63 -11.41 0.66 9.35
C ALA A 63 -9.96 0.14 9.50
N SER A 64 -9.01 0.80 8.85
CA SER A 64 -7.59 0.48 8.94
C SER A 64 -7.06 0.63 10.36
N GLN A 65 -7.42 1.71 11.05
CA GLN A 65 -7.05 1.92 12.44
C GLN A 65 -7.62 0.86 13.38
N ALA A 66 -8.88 0.44 13.15
CA ALA A 66 -9.52 -0.58 13.97
C ALA A 66 -8.80 -1.93 13.86
N ILE A 67 -8.48 -2.37 12.64
CA ILE A 67 -7.75 -3.64 12.43
C ILE A 67 -6.31 -3.57 12.94
N CYS A 68 -5.61 -2.47 12.72
CA CYS A 68 -4.23 -2.31 13.20
C CYS A 68 -4.17 -2.34 14.73
N ARG A 69 -5.09 -1.67 15.43
CA ARG A 69 -5.20 -1.78 16.89
C ARG A 69 -5.45 -3.22 17.34
N ARG A 70 -6.36 -3.93 16.65
CA ARG A 70 -6.70 -5.33 16.99
C ARG A 70 -5.53 -6.27 16.81
N LEU A 71 -4.73 -6.09 15.76
CA LEU A 71 -3.57 -6.90 15.41
C LEU A 71 -2.26 -6.40 16.05
N ARG A 72 -2.27 -5.23 16.71
CA ARG A 72 -1.09 -4.55 17.26
C ARG A 72 -0.04 -4.23 16.19
N ILE A 73 -0.49 -3.87 14.99
CA ILE A 73 0.36 -3.45 13.88
C ILE A 73 0.55 -1.92 13.95
N PRO A 74 1.78 -1.40 13.96
CA PRO A 74 2.05 0.03 13.80
C PRO A 74 1.39 0.55 12.52
N HIS A 75 0.64 1.66 12.63
CA HIS A 75 -0.15 2.20 11.52
C HIS A 75 0.25 3.64 11.22
N HIS A 76 0.56 3.90 9.96
CA HIS A 76 0.88 5.23 9.45
C HIS A 76 -0.18 5.67 8.44
N VAL A 77 -0.71 6.86 8.64
CA VAL A 77 -1.62 7.50 7.69
C VAL A 77 -0.85 8.61 6.97
N LEU A 78 -0.84 8.57 5.64
CA LEU A 78 -0.31 9.63 4.80
C LEU A 78 -1.47 10.45 4.24
N GLN A 79 -1.33 11.78 4.23
CA GLN A 79 -2.30 12.68 3.62
C GLN A 79 -1.64 13.45 2.49
N VAL A 80 -2.21 13.33 1.30
CA VAL A 80 -1.74 14.02 0.09
C VAL A 80 -2.96 14.47 -0.69
N ASP A 81 -3.13 15.75 -0.89
CA ASP A 81 -4.26 16.25 -1.67
C ASP A 81 -4.01 16.06 -3.17
N CYS A 82 -4.66 15.04 -3.73
CA CYS A 82 -4.73 14.76 -5.16
C CYS A 82 -6.15 14.86 -5.71
N HIS A 83 -7.12 15.40 -4.95
CA HIS A 83 -8.53 15.43 -5.30
C HIS A 83 -8.78 16.00 -6.71
N SER A 84 -8.08 17.08 -7.08
CA SER A 84 -8.20 17.73 -8.39
C SER A 84 -7.73 16.86 -9.58
N LEU A 85 -7.02 15.75 -9.32
CA LEU A 85 -6.57 14.78 -10.31
C LEU A 85 -7.49 13.56 -10.39
N GLY A 86 -8.53 13.54 -9.55
CA GLY A 86 -9.50 12.45 -9.47
C GLY A 86 -10.50 12.44 -10.61
N SER A 87 -11.31 11.40 -10.65
CA SER A 87 -12.36 11.19 -11.63
C SER A 87 -13.48 10.34 -11.03
N GLY A 88 -14.70 10.56 -11.46
CA GLY A 88 -15.85 9.74 -11.14
C GLY A 88 -16.20 9.67 -9.65
N ASP A 89 -16.79 8.55 -9.25
CA ASP A 89 -17.39 8.35 -7.93
C ASP A 89 -16.39 8.50 -6.79
N MET A 90 -15.13 8.08 -6.99
CA MET A 90 -14.10 8.16 -5.96
C MET A 90 -13.69 9.59 -5.61
N ALA A 91 -13.84 10.52 -6.53
CA ALA A 91 -13.54 11.93 -6.35
C ALA A 91 -14.79 12.81 -6.27
N CYS A 92 -15.99 12.25 -6.45
CA CYS A 92 -17.23 13.02 -6.61
C CYS A 92 -17.12 14.08 -7.73
N LEU A 93 -16.47 13.70 -8.84
CA LEU A 93 -16.26 14.52 -10.04
C LEU A 93 -16.88 13.84 -11.26
N GLU A 94 -17.06 14.60 -12.35
CA GLU A 94 -17.50 14.00 -13.62
C GLU A 94 -16.49 12.92 -14.08
N PRO A 95 -16.98 11.74 -14.52
CA PRO A 95 -16.10 10.69 -15.01
C PRO A 95 -15.30 11.15 -16.24
N ASN A 96 -14.02 10.81 -16.27
CA ASN A 96 -13.19 11.05 -17.44
C ASN A 96 -13.70 10.21 -18.64
N ALA A 97 -13.67 10.76 -19.85
CA ALA A 97 -14.12 10.08 -21.06
C ALA A 97 -13.36 8.77 -21.36
N LEU A 98 -12.17 8.59 -20.81
CA LEU A 98 -11.37 7.36 -20.94
C LEU A 98 -11.60 6.37 -19.79
N ALA A 99 -12.49 6.71 -18.84
CA ALA A 99 -12.72 5.89 -17.66
C ALA A 99 -13.36 4.54 -18.05
N PRO A 100 -12.77 3.40 -17.69
CA PRO A 100 -13.36 2.08 -17.94
C PRO A 100 -14.52 1.78 -16.98
N ALA A 101 -14.60 2.48 -15.85
CA ALA A 101 -15.64 2.34 -14.83
C ALA A 101 -15.81 3.68 -14.09
N THR A 102 -16.95 3.86 -13.42
CA THR A 102 -17.29 5.14 -12.74
C THR A 102 -16.42 5.44 -11.53
N ASP A 103 -15.82 4.43 -10.92
CA ASP A 103 -14.90 4.53 -9.79
C ASP A 103 -13.42 4.66 -10.19
N TRP A 104 -13.16 4.82 -11.50
CA TRP A 104 -11.81 4.89 -12.01
C TRP A 104 -11.14 6.22 -11.64
N TRP A 105 -9.93 6.10 -11.04
CA TRP A 105 -9.04 7.22 -10.78
C TRP A 105 -7.75 7.00 -11.58
N PRO A 106 -7.33 7.95 -12.45
CA PRO A 106 -6.13 7.79 -13.27
C PRO A 106 -4.88 7.50 -12.44
N TYR A 107 -4.13 6.45 -12.82
CA TYR A 107 -2.86 6.09 -12.17
C TYR A 107 -2.94 5.87 -10.66
N ARG A 108 -4.12 5.53 -10.12
CA ARG A 108 -4.35 5.38 -8.68
C ARG A 108 -3.36 4.44 -8.01
N ASN A 109 -3.24 3.22 -8.50
CA ASN A 109 -2.37 2.23 -7.86
C ASN A 109 -0.89 2.61 -7.99
N GLN A 110 -0.46 3.23 -9.10
CA GLN A 110 0.89 3.76 -9.23
C GLN A 110 1.18 4.85 -8.20
N LEU A 111 0.26 5.81 -8.03
CA LEU A 111 0.36 6.87 -7.03
C LEU A 111 0.50 6.27 -5.62
N LEU A 112 -0.40 5.37 -5.24
CA LEU A 112 -0.42 4.77 -3.91
C LEU A 112 0.85 3.96 -3.62
N ILE A 113 1.30 3.16 -4.59
CA ILE A 113 2.55 2.39 -4.47
C ILE A 113 3.75 3.32 -4.31
N THR A 114 3.82 4.39 -5.09
CA THR A 114 4.92 5.36 -5.02
C THR A 114 4.96 6.08 -3.67
N LEU A 115 3.82 6.56 -3.18
CA LEU A 115 3.74 7.23 -1.87
C LEU A 115 4.07 6.27 -0.72
N ALA A 116 3.57 5.04 -0.80
CA ALA A 116 3.91 4.01 0.19
C ALA A 116 5.41 3.67 0.16
N ALA A 117 6.02 3.59 -1.02
CA ALA A 117 7.45 3.35 -1.16
C ALA A 117 8.29 4.49 -0.58
N MET A 118 7.92 5.75 -0.82
CA MET A 118 8.58 6.91 -0.20
C MET A 118 8.53 6.83 1.33
N LYS A 119 7.37 6.44 1.89
CA LYS A 119 7.25 6.27 3.34
C LYS A 119 8.04 5.06 3.85
N ALA A 120 8.02 3.96 3.12
CA ALA A 120 8.74 2.74 3.45
C ALA A 120 10.26 2.98 3.61
N VAL A 121 10.86 3.80 2.75
CA VAL A 121 12.27 4.20 2.88
C VAL A 121 12.55 4.86 4.23
N THR A 122 11.66 5.76 4.69
CA THR A 122 11.83 6.45 5.99
C THR A 122 11.62 5.52 7.20
N LEU A 123 11.00 4.38 6.99
CA LEU A 123 10.71 3.37 8.02
C LEU A 123 11.66 2.15 7.93
N GLU A 124 12.68 2.22 7.08
CA GLU A 124 13.63 1.13 6.80
C GLU A 124 12.93 -0.17 6.37
N VAL A 125 11.78 -0.05 5.72
CA VAL A 125 11.03 -1.19 5.18
C VAL A 125 11.67 -1.65 3.88
N ARG A 126 11.74 -2.97 3.70
CA ARG A 126 12.38 -3.60 2.54
C ARG A 126 11.38 -4.18 1.55
N GLN A 127 10.17 -4.45 2.00
CA GLN A 127 9.10 -5.05 1.20
C GLN A 127 7.81 -4.27 1.34
N LEU A 128 7.12 -4.03 0.24
CA LEU A 128 5.79 -3.45 0.22
C LEU A 128 4.77 -4.51 -0.22
N TRP A 129 3.76 -4.74 0.59
CA TRP A 129 2.68 -5.67 0.31
C TRP A 129 1.42 -4.93 -0.11
N LEU A 130 0.77 -5.46 -1.15
CA LEU A 130 -0.48 -4.92 -1.66
C LEU A 130 -1.53 -6.01 -1.76
N GLY A 131 -2.79 -5.64 -1.50
CA GLY A 131 -3.94 -6.48 -1.77
C GLY A 131 -4.52 -6.15 -3.13
N THR A 132 -4.55 -7.12 -4.03
CA THR A 132 -5.27 -7.01 -5.30
C THR A 132 -6.27 -8.15 -5.41
N VAL A 133 -7.38 -7.91 -6.08
CA VAL A 133 -8.37 -8.95 -6.37
C VAL A 133 -8.05 -9.54 -7.73
N ALA A 134 -7.69 -10.82 -7.79
CA ALA A 134 -7.33 -11.49 -9.04
C ALA A 134 -8.46 -11.48 -10.09
N SER A 135 -9.71 -11.30 -9.65
CA SER A 135 -10.88 -11.21 -10.52
C SER A 135 -11.17 -9.79 -11.00
N ASP A 136 -10.49 -8.77 -10.49
CA ASP A 136 -10.70 -7.39 -10.94
C ASP A 136 -9.91 -7.11 -12.22
N ALA A 137 -10.46 -7.59 -13.34
CA ALA A 137 -9.89 -7.35 -14.66
C ALA A 137 -10.25 -5.95 -15.23
N SER A 138 -11.04 -5.16 -14.50
CA SER A 138 -11.52 -3.85 -14.95
C SER A 138 -10.43 -2.80 -14.97
N HIS A 139 -9.45 -2.94 -14.08
CA HIS A 139 -8.36 -1.97 -13.93
C HIS A 139 -7.01 -2.55 -14.32
N ARG A 140 -6.37 -1.98 -15.34
CA ARG A 140 -5.07 -2.44 -15.84
C ARG A 140 -3.94 -2.29 -14.81
N ASP A 141 -4.07 -1.36 -13.89
CA ASP A 141 -3.12 -1.10 -12.80
C ASP A 141 -3.25 -2.06 -11.60
N GLY A 142 -4.10 -3.08 -11.70
CA GLY A 142 -4.18 -4.24 -10.81
C GLY A 142 -3.62 -5.52 -11.42
N THR A 143 -3.16 -5.50 -12.67
CA THR A 143 -2.72 -6.71 -13.37
C THR A 143 -1.31 -7.18 -12.94
N PRO A 144 -0.99 -8.48 -13.05
CA PRO A 144 0.36 -8.98 -12.76
C PRO A 144 1.47 -8.29 -13.54
N ASN A 145 1.20 -7.90 -14.80
CA ASN A 145 2.18 -7.18 -15.63
C ASN A 145 2.49 -5.79 -15.09
N PHE A 146 1.45 -5.04 -14.68
CA PHE A 146 1.64 -3.74 -14.04
C PHE A 146 2.44 -3.88 -12.75
N LEU A 147 2.10 -4.85 -11.94
CA LEU A 147 2.73 -5.09 -10.65
C LEU A 147 4.20 -5.46 -10.80
N SER A 148 4.53 -6.30 -11.80
CA SER A 148 5.91 -6.64 -12.15
C SER A 148 6.71 -5.41 -12.59
N ALA A 149 6.12 -4.55 -13.43
CA ALA A 149 6.75 -3.30 -13.88
C ALA A 149 7.00 -2.33 -12.72
N MET A 150 6.02 -2.19 -11.81
CA MET A 150 6.17 -1.35 -10.61
C MET A 150 7.26 -1.89 -9.68
N SER A 151 7.32 -3.20 -9.47
CA SER A 151 8.36 -3.82 -8.65
C SER A 151 9.75 -3.58 -9.24
N ALA A 152 9.90 -3.74 -10.55
CA ALA A 152 11.16 -3.45 -11.24
C ALA A 152 11.55 -1.95 -11.13
N LEU A 153 10.58 -1.04 -11.30
CA LEU A 153 10.80 0.40 -11.16
C LEU A 153 11.27 0.77 -9.75
N LEU A 154 10.65 0.21 -8.71
CA LEU A 154 11.02 0.47 -7.33
C LEU A 154 12.40 -0.08 -6.97
N ALA A 155 12.79 -1.22 -7.58
CA ALA A 155 14.08 -1.84 -7.32
C ALA A 155 15.27 -1.06 -7.87
N VAL A 156 15.07 -0.19 -8.88
CA VAL A 156 16.13 0.64 -9.48
C VAL A 156 16.27 2.00 -8.81
N GLN A 157 15.40 2.33 -7.84
CA GLN A 157 15.49 3.58 -7.08
C GLN A 157 16.46 3.46 -5.91
N GLU A 158 17.06 4.59 -5.52
CA GLU A 158 17.79 4.69 -4.26
C GLU A 158 16.82 4.46 -3.09
N GLY A 159 17.24 3.74 -2.07
CA GLY A 159 16.41 3.45 -0.88
C GLY A 159 16.18 1.97 -0.62
N GLY A 160 16.59 1.10 -1.53
CA GLY A 160 16.77 -0.33 -1.28
C GLY A 160 15.50 -1.13 -1.04
N LEU A 161 14.35 -0.69 -1.58
CA LEU A 161 13.17 -1.56 -1.64
C LEU A 161 13.50 -2.76 -2.54
N ARG A 162 13.49 -3.96 -1.96
CA ARG A 162 13.83 -5.20 -2.68
C ARG A 162 12.68 -5.74 -3.52
N GLY A 163 11.51 -5.08 -3.51
CA GLY A 163 10.38 -5.42 -4.35
C GLY A 163 9.03 -5.14 -3.70
N CYS A 164 8.00 -5.22 -4.51
CA CYS A 164 6.61 -5.24 -4.07
C CYS A 164 6.11 -6.68 -4.20
N GLU A 165 5.60 -7.24 -3.12
CA GLU A 165 4.86 -8.49 -3.17
C GLU A 165 3.36 -8.20 -3.22
N PHE A 166 2.71 -8.87 -4.16
CA PHE A 166 1.29 -8.74 -4.39
C PHE A 166 0.59 -9.99 -3.91
N PHE A 167 -0.31 -9.81 -2.97
CA PHE A 167 -1.20 -10.87 -2.55
C PHE A 167 -2.53 -10.67 -3.25
N SER A 168 -2.92 -11.59 -4.12
CA SER A 168 -4.32 -11.71 -4.48
C SER A 168 -5.10 -12.09 -3.22
N SER A 169 -6.34 -11.61 -3.09
CA SER A 169 -7.22 -11.87 -1.96
C SER A 169 -7.07 -13.32 -1.50
N ALA A 170 -6.87 -13.50 -0.19
CA ALA A 170 -6.66 -14.81 0.43
C ALA A 170 -7.59 -15.86 -0.18
N PRO A 171 -7.11 -17.09 -0.47
CA PRO A 171 -7.97 -18.18 -0.92
C PRO A 171 -9.20 -18.22 -0.02
N GLN A 172 -10.37 -18.55 -0.57
CA GLN A 172 -11.62 -18.62 0.21
C GLN A 172 -11.50 -19.46 1.49
N SER A 173 -10.56 -20.41 1.52
CA SER A 173 -10.19 -21.22 2.68
C SER A 173 -9.49 -20.45 3.81
N ALA A 174 -8.93 -19.27 3.56
CA ALA A 174 -8.27 -18.42 4.55
C ALA A 174 -9.16 -17.24 5.01
N ARG A 175 -10.33 -17.05 4.39
CA ARG A 175 -11.33 -16.10 4.90
C ARG A 175 -11.85 -16.62 6.23
N PRO A 176 -11.85 -15.82 7.31
CA PRO A 176 -12.51 -16.23 8.54
C PRO A 176 -13.96 -16.59 8.21
N ALA A 177 -14.43 -17.73 8.67
CA ALA A 177 -15.79 -18.20 8.40
C ALA A 177 -16.80 -17.09 8.70
N ALA A 178 -17.80 -16.91 7.83
CA ALA A 178 -18.80 -15.84 7.89
C ALA A 178 -19.73 -15.92 9.13
N GLY A 179 -19.23 -16.25 10.27
CA GLY A 179 -19.90 -16.40 11.55
C GLY A 179 -19.02 -16.12 12.75
N THR A 180 -17.75 -15.82 12.53
CA THR A 180 -16.87 -15.46 13.65
C THR A 180 -17.27 -14.09 14.20
N SER A 181 -17.15 -13.92 15.51
CA SER A 181 -17.44 -12.66 16.23
C SER A 181 -16.74 -11.44 15.60
N LEU A 182 -15.62 -11.68 14.92
CA LEU A 182 -14.85 -10.67 14.18
C LEU A 182 -15.63 -10.08 13.01
N TRP A 183 -16.31 -10.93 12.19
CA TRP A 183 -17.13 -10.47 11.06
C TRP A 183 -18.35 -9.65 11.52
N ARG A 184 -18.92 -9.95 12.66
CA ARG A 184 -20.00 -9.14 13.24
C ARG A 184 -19.47 -7.80 13.73
N SER A 185 -18.30 -7.78 14.37
CA SER A 185 -17.66 -6.56 14.86
C SER A 185 -17.27 -5.62 13.71
N MET A 186 -16.81 -6.18 12.57
CA MET A 186 -16.42 -5.38 11.41
C MET A 186 -17.62 -4.78 10.68
N ARG A 187 -18.78 -5.47 10.60
CA ARG A 187 -20.02 -4.93 10.00
C ARG A 187 -20.69 -3.85 10.84
N ASN A 188 -20.42 -3.80 12.13
CA ASN A 188 -20.96 -2.78 13.02
C ASN A 188 -20.02 -1.56 13.19
N ALA A 189 -18.87 -1.56 12.49
CA ALA A 189 -17.91 -0.48 12.48
C ALA A 189 -17.90 0.33 11.17
N CYS A 190 -18.77 -0.05 10.20
CA CYS A 190 -19.05 0.73 8.97
C CYS A 190 -20.33 1.53 9.13
#